data_581be9ecae601d798d4b3a02cec72647
#
_entry.id   581be9ecae601d798d4b3a02cec72647
#
_cell.length_a   1.000
_cell.length_b   1.000
_cell.length_c   1.000
_cell.angle_alpha   90.00
_cell.angle_beta   90.00
_cell.angle_gamma   90.00
#
_symmetry.space_group_name_H-M   'P 1'
#
loop_
_entity.id
_entity.type
_entity.pdbx_description
1 polymer ?
#
loop_
_entity_poly.entity_id
_entity_poly.type
_entity_poly.pdbx_seq_one_letter_code
_entity_poly.pdbx_strand_id
1 'polypeptide(L)'
;MERSIWAVTIATFTLRFATGLTGALLIFFLADLPAHGGPEVGPLVISVFTALFFAAELVLSPPFGLMSDRLGHHRVMQIGPLFGFVAVILTALTAELHLPGSVVIALPVLLGSLPVLGLTRLLEGASTAASVPSTLGFLAMATAGDEGLRGRAAARFEAATIAGLAGGFAAAGPVWTVLGPSAFLANAFVYVGALALYRYTVKAPDAPAGPHHRPSYGWRRYAELLRRAHVWLLAPTWIALNAALGLYTSQTLFQLVRTPDSRFADQMLVGGISPLLVAAGFAVGGVIFFAGLWYWGGRFKELRRTTIIFYGIVGGAVLVVSALLLNHSGDLPEVARAPMALGLAAGLFVLAGATPAALGLLADMSEAFPDDRGAIMGLYSVFLALGQIMGAFVGGVAAELWAFDGILMATLVLLALALLPLANLRRFEFRFEASPAAGPEVAITPSGDVLVVEHLAGRDDEARGG
;
A
#
# COMPACT_ATOMS: atom_id res chain seq x y z
N MET A 1 -3.40 -27.16 8.38
CA MET A 1 -3.87 -25.86 7.93
C MET A 1 -3.00 -24.70 8.46
N GLU A 2 -2.76 -24.59 9.76
CA GLU A 2 -1.99 -23.48 10.35
C GLU A 2 -0.55 -23.34 9.79
N ARG A 3 0.14 -24.47 9.53
CA ARG A 3 1.46 -24.44 8.87
C ARG A 3 1.44 -23.81 7.48
N SER A 4 0.36 -24.04 6.70
CA SER A 4 0.21 -23.43 5.37
C SER A 4 -0.07 -21.92 5.47
N ILE A 5 -0.79 -21.46 6.49
CA ILE A 5 -1.02 -20.02 6.74
C ILE A 5 0.31 -19.34 7.06
N TRP A 6 1.13 -19.92 7.94
CA TRP A 6 2.47 -19.41 8.22
C TRP A 6 3.39 -19.42 6.99
N ALA A 7 3.34 -20.49 6.19
CA ALA A 7 4.11 -20.58 4.94
C ALA A 7 3.72 -19.45 3.97
N VAL A 8 2.41 -19.20 3.79
CA VAL A 8 1.93 -18.08 2.97
C VAL A 8 2.37 -16.74 3.55
N THR A 9 2.31 -16.56 4.88
CA THR A 9 2.75 -15.33 5.54
C THR A 9 4.24 -15.04 5.26
N ILE A 10 5.10 -16.04 5.39
CA ILE A 10 6.54 -15.92 5.13
C ILE A 10 6.80 -15.66 3.64
N ALA A 11 6.12 -16.38 2.76
CA ALA A 11 6.24 -16.18 1.30
C ALA A 11 5.78 -14.78 0.89
N THR A 12 4.69 -14.28 1.48
CA THR A 12 4.20 -12.90 1.28
C THR A 12 5.23 -11.88 1.75
N PHE A 13 5.78 -12.05 2.96
CA PHE A 13 6.84 -11.19 3.47
C PHE A 13 8.03 -11.15 2.49
N THR A 14 8.51 -12.32 2.05
CA THR A 14 9.66 -12.42 1.13
C THR A 14 9.37 -11.75 -0.22
N LEU A 15 8.17 -11.95 -0.78
CA LEU A 15 7.76 -11.31 -2.02
C LEU A 15 7.66 -9.79 -1.86
N ARG A 16 7.07 -9.32 -0.76
CA ARG A 16 6.92 -7.88 -0.49
C ARG A 16 8.25 -7.22 -0.19
N PHE A 17 9.16 -7.93 0.48
CA PHE A 17 10.54 -7.50 0.65
C PHE A 17 11.23 -7.29 -0.71
N ALA A 18 11.13 -8.28 -1.61
CA ALA A 18 11.67 -8.15 -2.96
C ALA A 18 11.05 -6.96 -3.71
N THR A 19 9.74 -6.76 -3.64
CA THR A 19 9.04 -5.63 -4.27
C THR A 19 9.50 -4.28 -3.70
N GLY A 20 9.61 -4.16 -2.37
CA GLY A 20 10.10 -2.94 -1.72
C GLY A 20 11.56 -2.65 -2.07
N LEU A 21 12.39 -3.70 -2.07
CA LEU A 21 13.80 -3.60 -2.47
C LEU A 21 13.93 -3.13 -3.92
N THR A 22 13.20 -3.74 -4.87
CA THR A 22 13.22 -3.29 -6.27
C THR A 22 12.76 -1.85 -6.41
N GLY A 23 11.68 -1.45 -5.72
CA GLY A 23 11.16 -0.09 -5.78
C GLY A 23 12.19 0.95 -5.38
N ALA A 24 12.92 0.73 -4.29
CA ALA A 24 13.96 1.64 -3.82
C ALA A 24 15.22 1.59 -4.70
N LEU A 25 15.68 0.38 -5.08
CA LEU A 25 16.83 0.22 -5.97
C LEU A 25 16.61 0.90 -7.32
N LEU A 26 15.39 0.83 -7.88
CA LEU A 26 15.08 1.50 -9.13
C LEU A 26 15.18 3.02 -9.00
N ILE A 27 14.74 3.59 -7.88
CA ILE A 27 14.87 5.04 -7.65
C ILE A 27 16.33 5.44 -7.52
N PHE A 28 17.18 4.65 -6.83
CA PHE A 28 18.62 4.90 -6.78
C PHE A 28 19.25 4.81 -8.17
N PHE A 29 18.89 3.80 -8.95
CA PHE A 29 19.36 3.62 -10.31
C PHE A 29 18.93 4.78 -11.22
N LEU A 30 17.67 5.24 -11.15
CA LEU A 30 17.17 6.35 -11.94
C LEU A 30 17.82 7.68 -11.56
N ALA A 31 18.15 7.89 -10.28
CA ALA A 31 18.87 9.07 -9.82
C ALA A 31 20.34 9.09 -10.30
N ASP A 32 20.94 7.91 -10.47
CA ASP A 32 22.33 7.72 -10.93
C ASP A 32 22.42 7.35 -12.43
N LEU A 33 21.30 7.37 -13.14
CA LEU A 33 21.20 6.95 -14.55
C LEU A 33 22.18 7.70 -15.49
N PRO A 34 22.44 9.00 -15.32
CA PRO A 34 23.45 9.70 -16.14
C PRO A 34 24.85 9.14 -15.99
N ALA A 35 25.25 8.66 -14.80
CA ALA A 35 26.55 8.02 -14.60
C ALA A 35 26.67 6.67 -15.33
N HIS A 36 25.55 6.07 -15.70
CA HIS A 36 25.46 4.85 -16.50
C HIS A 36 25.13 5.10 -17.98
N GLY A 37 25.36 6.32 -18.47
CA GLY A 37 25.16 6.69 -19.88
C GLY A 37 23.70 6.92 -20.32
N GLY A 38 22.77 6.94 -19.37
CA GLY A 38 21.36 7.24 -19.61
C GLY A 38 21.01 8.73 -19.49
N PRO A 39 19.76 9.11 -19.80
CA PRO A 39 19.32 10.50 -19.68
C PRO A 39 19.11 10.91 -18.21
N GLU A 40 19.19 12.22 -17.97
CA GLU A 40 18.78 12.79 -16.68
C GLU A 40 17.27 12.60 -16.48
N VAL A 41 16.89 12.18 -15.26
CA VAL A 41 15.52 11.84 -14.89
C VAL A 41 14.97 12.90 -13.96
N GLY A 42 13.83 13.49 -14.33
CA GLY A 42 13.11 14.45 -13.49
C GLY A 42 11.99 13.81 -12.65
N PRO A 43 11.41 14.57 -11.70
CA PRO A 43 10.33 14.12 -10.83
C PRO A 43 9.10 13.58 -11.56
N LEU A 44 8.74 14.17 -12.71
CA LEU A 44 7.61 13.70 -13.51
C LEU A 44 7.81 12.28 -14.06
N VAL A 45 9.05 11.94 -14.46
CA VAL A 45 9.36 10.58 -14.93
C VAL A 45 9.19 9.57 -13.81
N ILE A 46 9.66 9.89 -12.59
CA ILE A 46 9.45 9.05 -11.41
C ILE A 46 7.95 8.82 -11.13
N SER A 47 7.13 9.86 -11.30
CA SER A 47 5.68 9.76 -11.18
C SER A 47 5.07 8.81 -12.20
N VAL A 48 5.52 8.88 -13.46
CA VAL A 48 5.07 7.96 -14.51
C VAL A 48 5.43 6.52 -14.15
N PHE A 49 6.65 6.24 -13.68
CA PHE A 49 7.06 4.89 -13.26
C PHE A 49 6.22 4.36 -12.10
N THR A 50 5.92 5.22 -11.12
CA THR A 50 5.03 4.86 -10.00
C THR A 50 3.61 4.60 -10.49
N ALA A 51 3.09 5.47 -11.36
CA ALA A 51 1.76 5.33 -11.93
C ALA A 51 1.63 4.06 -12.79
N LEU A 52 2.64 3.68 -13.57
CA LEU A 52 2.66 2.44 -14.35
C LEU A 52 2.54 1.19 -13.47
N PHE A 53 3.24 1.17 -12.33
CA PHE A 53 3.13 0.08 -11.36
C PHE A 53 1.68 -0.07 -10.86
N PHE A 54 1.10 1.00 -10.33
CA PHE A 54 -0.26 0.95 -9.77
C PHE A 54 -1.34 0.81 -10.85
N ALA A 55 -1.12 1.31 -12.07
CA ALA A 55 -2.03 1.09 -13.20
C ALA A 55 -2.06 -0.39 -13.61
N ALA A 56 -0.91 -1.07 -13.65
CA ALA A 56 -0.86 -2.50 -13.91
C ALA A 56 -1.55 -3.29 -12.79
N GLU A 57 -1.30 -2.94 -11.53
CA GLU A 57 -1.99 -3.55 -10.39
C GLU A 57 -3.51 -3.37 -10.48
N LEU A 58 -3.97 -2.14 -10.75
CA LEU A 58 -5.39 -1.81 -10.87
C LEU A 58 -6.09 -2.61 -11.97
N VAL A 59 -5.49 -2.67 -13.15
CA VAL A 59 -6.09 -3.32 -14.34
C VAL A 59 -6.02 -4.83 -14.26
N LEU A 60 -4.93 -5.38 -13.72
CA LEU A 60 -4.67 -6.82 -13.73
C LEU A 60 -5.18 -7.56 -12.49
N SER A 61 -5.44 -6.88 -11.36
CA SER A 61 -5.95 -7.53 -10.15
C SER A 61 -7.27 -8.26 -10.36
N PRO A 62 -8.31 -7.70 -11.02
CA PRO A 62 -9.54 -8.42 -11.28
C PRO A 62 -9.38 -9.66 -12.18
N PRO A 63 -8.67 -9.61 -13.34
CA PRO A 63 -8.37 -10.80 -14.13
C PRO A 63 -7.64 -11.90 -13.36
N PHE A 64 -6.62 -11.55 -12.56
CA PHE A 64 -5.91 -12.53 -11.75
C PHE A 64 -6.75 -13.10 -10.61
N GLY A 65 -7.63 -12.30 -10.02
CA GLY A 65 -8.64 -12.76 -9.07
C GLY A 65 -9.52 -13.86 -9.69
N LEU A 66 -10.12 -13.57 -10.85
CA LEU A 66 -10.94 -14.54 -11.59
C LEU A 66 -10.14 -15.79 -12.02
N MET A 67 -8.88 -15.61 -12.41
CA MET A 67 -8.01 -16.71 -12.77
C MET A 67 -7.70 -17.58 -11.54
N SER A 68 -7.52 -16.97 -10.37
CA SER A 68 -7.25 -17.70 -9.13
C SER A 68 -8.44 -18.56 -8.68
N ASP A 69 -9.67 -18.11 -8.92
CA ASP A 69 -10.89 -18.88 -8.65
C ASP A 69 -11.01 -20.10 -9.58
N ARG A 70 -10.52 -19.99 -10.84
CA ARG A 70 -10.60 -21.05 -11.83
C ARG A 70 -9.46 -22.06 -11.77
N LEU A 71 -8.22 -21.59 -11.63
CA LEU A 71 -7.01 -22.41 -11.68
C LEU A 71 -6.55 -22.87 -10.29
N GLY A 72 -7.12 -22.27 -9.23
CA GLY A 72 -6.74 -22.47 -7.85
C GLY A 72 -5.76 -21.41 -7.35
N HIS A 73 -6.07 -20.84 -6.19
CA HIS A 73 -5.34 -19.73 -5.59
C HIS A 73 -3.84 -20.04 -5.41
N HIS A 74 -3.48 -21.26 -4.98
CA HIS A 74 -2.09 -21.67 -4.77
C HIS A 74 -1.24 -21.71 -6.05
N ARG A 75 -1.86 -21.84 -7.23
CA ARG A 75 -1.14 -21.79 -8.52
C ARG A 75 -0.92 -20.36 -8.97
N VAL A 76 -1.94 -19.52 -8.85
CA VAL A 76 -1.87 -18.13 -9.33
C VAL A 76 -0.95 -17.27 -8.47
N MET A 77 -0.89 -17.51 -7.15
CA MET A 77 0.05 -16.78 -6.28
C MET A 77 1.52 -17.01 -6.65
N GLN A 78 1.85 -18.12 -7.33
CA GLN A 78 3.20 -18.41 -7.83
C GLN A 78 3.58 -17.56 -9.05
N ILE A 79 2.61 -17.02 -9.78
CA ILE A 79 2.83 -16.21 -10.98
C ILE A 79 3.43 -14.84 -10.58
N GLY A 80 3.05 -14.30 -9.43
CA GLY A 80 3.56 -13.01 -8.96
C GLY A 80 5.08 -12.96 -8.88
N PRO A 81 5.75 -13.85 -8.12
CA PRO A 81 7.21 -13.88 -8.06
C PRO A 81 7.89 -14.04 -9.42
N LEU A 82 7.25 -14.73 -10.39
CA LEU A 82 7.81 -14.88 -11.75
C LEU A 82 7.82 -13.54 -12.50
N PHE A 83 6.75 -12.75 -12.41
CA PHE A 83 6.72 -11.41 -13.00
C PHE A 83 7.78 -10.50 -12.36
N GLY A 84 7.90 -10.52 -11.03
CA GLY A 84 8.92 -9.76 -10.33
C GLY A 84 10.34 -10.19 -10.69
N PHE A 85 10.59 -11.49 -10.78
CA PHE A 85 11.88 -12.03 -11.24
C PHE A 85 12.24 -11.53 -12.65
N VAL A 86 11.30 -11.62 -13.61
CA VAL A 86 11.54 -11.15 -14.98
C VAL A 86 11.79 -9.63 -14.98
N ALA A 87 11.04 -8.86 -14.20
CA ALA A 87 11.20 -7.43 -14.08
C ALA A 87 12.61 -7.04 -13.60
N VAL A 88 13.10 -7.66 -12.52
CA VAL A 88 14.42 -7.32 -11.97
C VAL A 88 15.56 -7.80 -12.88
N ILE A 89 15.41 -8.94 -13.58
CA ILE A 89 16.40 -9.38 -14.57
C ILE A 89 16.46 -8.39 -15.74
N LEU A 90 15.32 -7.93 -16.27
CA LEU A 90 15.29 -6.92 -17.32
C LEU A 90 15.93 -5.61 -16.83
N THR A 91 15.63 -5.18 -15.60
CA THR A 91 16.26 -3.99 -15.02
C THR A 91 17.77 -4.17 -14.85
N ALA A 92 18.22 -5.33 -14.38
CA ALA A 92 19.65 -5.64 -14.25
C ALA A 92 20.38 -5.62 -15.61
N LEU A 93 19.74 -6.09 -16.68
CA LEU A 93 20.29 -6.05 -18.03
C LEU A 93 20.38 -4.64 -18.59
N THR A 94 19.54 -3.71 -18.13
CA THR A 94 19.61 -2.29 -18.52
C THR A 94 20.77 -1.56 -17.86
N ALA A 95 21.21 -2.03 -16.71
CA ALA A 95 22.24 -1.39 -15.89
C ALA A 95 23.59 -2.05 -16.16
N GLU A 96 24.23 -1.81 -17.27
CA GLU A 96 25.58 -2.31 -17.62
C GLU A 96 26.19 -3.28 -16.60
N LEU A 97 25.77 -4.56 -16.65
CA LEU A 97 26.45 -5.60 -15.91
C LEU A 97 27.88 -5.67 -16.43
N HIS A 98 28.84 -5.18 -15.67
CA HIS A 98 30.24 -5.45 -15.86
C HIS A 98 30.46 -6.96 -15.62
N LEU A 99 30.02 -7.75 -16.59
CA LEU A 99 30.42 -9.16 -16.64
C LEU A 99 31.93 -9.17 -16.92
N PRO A 100 32.70 -9.84 -16.09
CA PRO A 100 34.14 -9.97 -16.34
C PRO A 100 34.32 -10.67 -17.68
N GLY A 101 34.88 -9.93 -18.67
CA GLY A 101 35.14 -10.42 -20.02
C GLY A 101 34.15 -9.89 -21.05
N SER A 102 34.32 -8.64 -21.47
CA SER A 102 34.04 -8.03 -22.79
C SER A 102 32.94 -8.65 -23.69
N VAL A 103 31.82 -9.08 -23.14
CA VAL A 103 30.61 -9.24 -23.92
C VAL A 103 29.91 -7.89 -23.91
N VAL A 104 30.29 -7.02 -24.81
CA VAL A 104 29.50 -5.83 -25.17
C VAL A 104 28.25 -6.36 -25.84
N ILE A 105 27.23 -6.66 -25.04
CA ILE A 105 25.91 -6.94 -25.55
C ILE A 105 25.40 -5.60 -26.07
N ALA A 106 25.24 -5.47 -27.40
CA ALA A 106 24.62 -4.29 -28.04
C ALA A 106 23.13 -4.10 -27.61
N LEU A 107 22.62 -4.97 -26.77
CA LEU A 107 21.35 -4.89 -26.08
C LEU A 107 21.23 -3.71 -25.09
N PRO A 108 22.29 -3.21 -24.42
CA PRO A 108 22.17 -2.15 -23.41
C PRO A 108 21.55 -0.85 -23.93
N VAL A 109 21.81 -0.49 -25.18
CA VAL A 109 21.26 0.74 -25.77
C VAL A 109 19.74 0.67 -25.93
N LEU A 110 19.22 -0.50 -26.23
CA LEU A 110 17.77 -0.71 -26.33
C LEU A 110 17.12 -0.90 -24.95
N LEU A 111 17.80 -1.58 -24.03
CA LEU A 111 17.32 -1.91 -22.69
C LEU A 111 17.59 -0.77 -21.67
N GLY A 112 18.56 0.12 -21.92
CA GLY A 112 18.78 1.34 -21.13
C GLY A 112 17.75 2.43 -21.39
N SER A 113 16.75 2.18 -22.24
CA SER A 113 15.71 3.14 -22.54
C SER A 113 14.68 3.21 -21.40
N LEU A 114 14.25 4.41 -21.05
CA LEU A 114 13.17 4.63 -20.09
C LEU A 114 11.89 3.81 -20.39
N PRO A 115 11.47 3.59 -21.65
CA PRO A 115 10.35 2.71 -21.97
C PRO A 115 10.51 1.27 -21.46
N VAL A 116 11.70 0.68 -21.53
CA VAL A 116 11.94 -0.68 -21.03
C VAL A 116 11.88 -0.72 -19.51
N LEU A 117 12.44 0.28 -18.83
CA LEU A 117 12.28 0.42 -17.38
C LEU A 117 10.80 0.63 -17.00
N GLY A 118 10.03 1.37 -17.82
CA GLY A 118 8.58 1.47 -17.67
C GLY A 118 7.87 0.11 -17.79
N LEU A 119 8.30 -0.74 -18.73
CA LEU A 119 7.79 -2.10 -18.86
C LEU A 119 8.09 -2.94 -17.61
N THR A 120 9.27 -2.79 -17.01
CA THR A 120 9.57 -3.50 -15.74
C THR A 120 8.65 -3.06 -14.61
N ARG A 121 8.21 -1.80 -14.58
CA ARG A 121 7.21 -1.32 -13.61
C ARG A 121 5.84 -1.96 -13.83
N LEU A 122 5.41 -2.11 -15.08
CA LEU A 122 4.17 -2.85 -15.38
C LEU A 122 4.26 -4.31 -14.94
N LEU A 123 5.39 -4.99 -15.16
CA LEU A 123 5.61 -6.36 -14.70
C LEU A 123 5.58 -6.49 -13.17
N GLU A 124 6.15 -5.54 -12.44
CA GLU A 124 6.08 -5.55 -10.98
C GLU A 124 4.67 -5.26 -10.45
N GLY A 125 3.93 -4.35 -11.10
CA GLY A 125 2.50 -4.16 -10.82
C GLY A 125 1.70 -5.44 -11.09
N ALA A 126 2.00 -6.15 -12.18
CA ALA A 126 1.42 -7.47 -12.48
C ALA A 126 1.79 -8.52 -11.43
N SER A 127 3.01 -8.49 -10.89
CA SER A 127 3.43 -9.34 -9.77
C SER A 127 2.54 -9.18 -8.54
N THR A 128 2.27 -7.93 -8.17
CA THR A 128 1.38 -7.60 -7.06
C THR A 128 -0.07 -8.01 -7.37
N ALA A 129 -0.55 -7.68 -8.57
CA ALA A 129 -1.89 -8.02 -9.03
C ALA A 129 -2.18 -9.53 -9.02
N ALA A 130 -1.20 -10.35 -9.35
CA ALA A 130 -1.34 -11.81 -9.32
C ALA A 130 -1.29 -12.37 -7.88
N SER A 131 -0.47 -11.78 -7.01
CA SER A 131 -0.19 -12.33 -5.68
C SER A 131 -1.26 -11.98 -4.66
N VAL A 132 -1.71 -10.71 -4.58
CA VAL A 132 -2.60 -10.23 -3.51
C VAL A 132 -3.95 -10.92 -3.51
N PRO A 133 -4.76 -10.87 -4.60
CA PRO A 133 -6.08 -11.48 -4.58
C PRO A 133 -6.00 -13.01 -4.41
N SER A 134 -4.98 -13.64 -4.99
CA SER A 134 -4.78 -15.09 -4.87
C SER A 134 -4.42 -15.51 -3.44
N THR A 135 -3.58 -14.73 -2.76
CA THR A 135 -3.20 -14.99 -1.36
C THR A 135 -4.39 -14.78 -0.43
N LEU A 136 -5.14 -13.70 -0.60
CA LEU A 136 -6.34 -13.43 0.20
C LEU A 136 -7.41 -14.50 -0.02
N GLY A 137 -7.64 -14.93 -1.26
CA GLY A 137 -8.54 -16.03 -1.59
C GLY A 137 -8.11 -17.36 -0.96
N PHE A 138 -6.81 -17.67 -0.98
CA PHE A 138 -6.26 -18.83 -0.30
C PHE A 138 -6.51 -18.77 1.21
N LEU A 139 -6.21 -17.64 1.86
CA LEU A 139 -6.42 -17.45 3.29
C LEU A 139 -7.90 -17.55 3.66
N ALA A 140 -8.79 -16.99 2.85
CA ALA A 140 -10.24 -17.11 3.07
C ALA A 140 -10.72 -18.56 3.05
N MET A 141 -10.23 -19.37 2.09
CA MET A 141 -10.54 -20.81 2.04
C MET A 141 -9.91 -21.59 3.19
N ALA A 142 -8.63 -21.30 3.50
CA ALA A 142 -7.90 -22.00 4.56
C ALA A 142 -8.45 -21.74 5.96
N THR A 143 -9.24 -20.69 6.14
CA THR A 143 -9.85 -20.26 7.41
C THR A 143 -11.38 -20.38 7.39
N ALA A 144 -11.95 -21.08 6.41
CA ALA A 144 -13.38 -21.27 6.31
C ALA A 144 -13.93 -22.00 7.57
N GLY A 145 -14.96 -21.42 8.18
CA GLY A 145 -15.58 -21.98 9.42
C GLY A 145 -14.90 -21.56 10.73
N ASP A 146 -13.77 -20.84 10.71
CA ASP A 146 -13.11 -20.31 11.92
C ASP A 146 -12.84 -18.79 11.76
N GLU A 147 -13.75 -17.98 12.29
CA GLU A 147 -13.66 -16.51 12.22
C GLU A 147 -12.45 -15.97 12.98
N GLY A 148 -12.11 -16.56 14.12
CA GLY A 148 -10.95 -16.17 14.91
C GLY A 148 -9.63 -16.43 14.18
N LEU A 149 -9.51 -17.57 13.49
CA LEU A 149 -8.35 -17.89 12.66
C LEU A 149 -8.29 -16.98 11.45
N ARG A 150 -9.44 -16.64 10.82
CA ARG A 150 -9.53 -15.72 9.68
C ARG A 150 -9.00 -14.33 10.03
N GLY A 151 -9.45 -13.78 11.17
CA GLY A 151 -8.95 -12.48 11.63
C GLY A 151 -7.43 -12.49 11.87
N ARG A 152 -6.91 -13.52 12.52
CA ARG A 152 -5.45 -13.67 12.74
C ARG A 152 -4.67 -13.85 11.43
N ALA A 153 -5.20 -14.60 10.48
CA ALA A 153 -4.56 -14.81 9.18
C ALA A 153 -4.50 -13.52 8.35
N ALA A 154 -5.59 -12.74 8.33
CA ALA A 154 -5.64 -11.44 7.67
C ALA A 154 -4.64 -10.44 8.31
N ALA A 155 -4.60 -10.36 9.63
CA ALA A 155 -3.65 -9.51 10.35
C ALA A 155 -2.19 -9.91 10.08
N ARG A 156 -1.88 -11.22 10.02
CA ARG A 156 -0.55 -11.73 9.67
C ARG A 156 -0.18 -11.39 8.22
N PHE A 157 -1.11 -11.51 7.29
CA PHE A 157 -0.90 -11.12 5.89
C PHE A 157 -0.56 -9.64 5.75
N GLU A 158 -1.34 -8.79 6.41
CA GLU A 158 -1.12 -7.33 6.38
C GLU A 158 0.22 -6.96 7.03
N ALA A 159 0.52 -7.53 8.21
CA ALA A 159 1.80 -7.34 8.87
C ALA A 159 2.98 -7.79 7.98
N ALA A 160 2.88 -8.95 7.32
CA ALA A 160 3.89 -9.45 6.40
C ALA A 160 4.06 -8.53 5.18
N THR A 161 2.96 -7.98 4.66
CA THR A 161 2.96 -7.04 3.53
C THR A 161 3.71 -5.75 3.88
N ILE A 162 3.32 -5.11 4.99
CA ILE A 162 3.93 -3.85 5.42
C ILE A 162 5.38 -4.04 5.84
N ALA A 163 5.66 -5.07 6.68
CA ALA A 163 7.01 -5.36 7.15
C ALA A 163 7.95 -5.77 6.01
N GLY A 164 7.45 -6.52 5.03
CA GLY A 164 8.20 -6.87 3.84
C GLY A 164 8.60 -5.64 3.04
N LEU A 165 7.62 -4.80 2.67
CA LEU A 165 7.89 -3.56 1.92
C LEU A 165 8.88 -2.65 2.66
N ALA A 166 8.62 -2.35 3.94
CA ALA A 166 9.49 -1.50 4.74
C ALA A 166 10.90 -2.08 4.90
N GLY A 167 11.00 -3.39 5.12
CA GLY A 167 12.28 -4.09 5.19
C GLY A 167 13.07 -4.02 3.88
N GLY A 168 12.39 -4.16 2.75
CA GLY A 168 12.99 -4.01 1.42
C GLY A 168 13.53 -2.61 1.18
N PHE A 169 12.75 -1.58 1.50
CA PHE A 169 13.18 -0.17 1.43
C PHE A 169 14.40 0.09 2.34
N ALA A 170 14.38 -0.40 3.59
CA ALA A 170 15.49 -0.22 4.52
C ALA A 170 16.76 -0.97 4.08
N ALA A 171 16.63 -2.13 3.42
CA ALA A 171 17.75 -2.90 2.91
C ALA A 171 18.35 -2.30 1.64
N ALA A 172 17.61 -1.50 0.89
CA ALA A 172 18.02 -1.02 -0.43
C ALA A 172 19.30 -0.17 -0.40
N GLY A 173 19.46 0.72 0.59
CA GLY A 173 20.64 1.57 0.71
C GLY A 173 21.94 0.78 0.92
N PRO A 174 22.04 -0.09 1.94
CA PRO A 174 23.17 -0.99 2.12
C PRO A 174 23.46 -1.85 0.89
N VAL A 175 22.41 -2.45 0.30
CA VAL A 175 22.55 -3.33 -0.88
C VAL A 175 23.06 -2.53 -2.09
N TRP A 176 22.53 -1.34 -2.33
CA TRP A 176 22.99 -0.44 -3.41
C TRP A 176 24.44 0.00 -3.21
N THR A 177 24.80 0.38 -1.98
CA THR A 177 26.16 0.86 -1.67
C THR A 177 27.23 -0.22 -1.92
N VAL A 178 26.89 -1.51 -1.69
CA VAL A 178 27.82 -2.64 -1.85
C VAL A 178 27.81 -3.17 -3.28
N LEU A 179 26.62 -3.30 -3.90
CA LEU A 179 26.47 -4.03 -5.16
C LEU A 179 26.18 -3.12 -6.34
N GLY A 180 25.82 -1.84 -6.13
CA GLY A 180 25.38 -0.95 -7.21
C GLY A 180 24.24 -1.58 -8.03
N PRO A 181 24.30 -1.46 -9.38
CA PRO A 181 23.31 -2.07 -10.27
C PRO A 181 23.16 -3.59 -10.15
N SER A 182 24.21 -4.31 -9.72
CA SER A 182 24.14 -5.77 -9.47
C SER A 182 23.19 -6.14 -8.33
N ALA A 183 22.73 -5.15 -7.54
CA ALA A 183 21.69 -5.31 -6.52
C ALA A 183 20.40 -5.91 -7.09
N PHE A 184 20.04 -5.60 -8.34
CA PHE A 184 18.88 -6.21 -9.00
C PHE A 184 19.02 -7.71 -9.17
N LEU A 185 20.23 -8.21 -9.51
CA LEU A 185 20.51 -9.65 -9.59
C LEU A 185 20.39 -10.32 -8.22
N ALA A 186 20.92 -9.68 -7.17
CA ALA A 186 20.76 -10.18 -5.81
C ALA A 186 19.26 -10.27 -5.44
N ASN A 187 18.46 -9.29 -5.82
CA ASN A 187 17.02 -9.31 -5.58
C ASN A 187 16.28 -10.38 -6.41
N ALA A 188 16.79 -10.76 -7.57
CA ALA A 188 16.23 -11.88 -8.34
C ALA A 188 16.24 -13.19 -7.54
N PHE A 189 17.28 -13.44 -6.73
CA PHE A 189 17.32 -14.59 -5.82
C PHE A 189 16.24 -14.53 -4.74
N VAL A 190 15.89 -13.33 -4.27
CA VAL A 190 14.79 -13.15 -3.31
C VAL A 190 13.44 -13.51 -3.94
N TYR A 191 13.19 -13.12 -5.21
CA TYR A 191 12.00 -13.53 -5.95
C TYR A 191 11.94 -15.04 -6.17
N VAL A 192 13.08 -15.68 -6.50
CA VAL A 192 13.18 -17.15 -6.60
C VAL A 192 12.89 -17.80 -5.25
N GLY A 193 13.40 -17.24 -4.16
CA GLY A 193 13.07 -17.68 -2.80
C GLY A 193 11.59 -17.59 -2.48
N ALA A 194 10.93 -16.48 -2.83
CA ALA A 194 9.49 -16.31 -2.66
C ALA A 194 8.70 -17.34 -3.49
N LEU A 195 9.11 -17.57 -4.74
CA LEU A 195 8.50 -18.60 -5.60
C LEU A 195 8.66 -20.00 -4.99
N ALA A 196 9.86 -20.34 -4.52
CA ALA A 196 10.12 -21.62 -3.87
C ALA A 196 9.28 -21.81 -2.61
N LEU A 197 9.13 -20.77 -1.78
CA LEU A 197 8.26 -20.80 -0.62
C LEU A 197 6.80 -21.07 -1.02
N TYR A 198 6.25 -20.33 -1.98
CA TYR A 198 4.89 -20.59 -2.46
C TYR A 198 4.73 -21.97 -3.06
N ARG A 199 5.71 -22.46 -3.79
CA ARG A 199 5.63 -23.74 -4.52
C ARG A 199 5.75 -24.96 -3.63
N TYR A 200 6.65 -24.93 -2.64
CA TYR A 200 7.04 -26.12 -1.88
C TYR A 200 6.47 -26.16 -0.46
N THR A 201 6.13 -25.02 0.13
CA THR A 201 5.68 -24.96 1.52
C THR A 201 4.17 -24.76 1.67
N VAL A 202 3.52 -24.14 0.66
CA VAL A 202 2.08 -23.92 0.68
C VAL A 202 1.36 -25.14 0.10
N LYS A 203 0.57 -25.82 0.94
CA LYS A 203 -0.28 -26.93 0.51
C LYS A 203 -1.66 -26.40 0.14
N ALA A 204 -2.20 -26.79 -1.01
CA ALA A 204 -3.57 -26.49 -1.37
C ALA A 204 -4.52 -27.03 -0.29
N PRO A 205 -5.52 -26.25 0.15
CA PRO A 205 -6.58 -26.78 0.98
C PRO A 205 -7.30 -27.88 0.20
N ASP A 206 -7.74 -28.93 0.91
CA ASP A 206 -8.64 -29.93 0.32
C ASP A 206 -9.89 -29.21 -0.17
N ALA A 207 -10.27 -29.46 -1.43
CA ALA A 207 -11.47 -28.84 -1.99
C ALA A 207 -12.68 -29.24 -1.14
N PRO A 208 -13.48 -28.30 -0.63
CA PRO A 208 -14.68 -28.66 0.10
C PRO A 208 -15.59 -29.48 -0.81
N ALA A 209 -15.99 -30.68 -0.34
CA ALA A 209 -16.92 -31.54 -1.04
C ALA A 209 -18.33 -30.93 -1.00
N GLY A 210 -18.70 -30.11 -1.97
CA GLY A 210 -20.04 -29.55 -2.09
C GLY A 210 -20.22 -28.76 -3.39
N PRO A 211 -21.44 -28.63 -3.90
CA PRO A 211 -21.72 -27.78 -5.06
C PRO A 211 -21.41 -26.34 -4.68
N HIS A 212 -20.27 -25.86 -5.13
CA HIS A 212 -19.90 -24.46 -4.95
C HIS A 212 -20.92 -23.62 -5.72
N HIS A 213 -21.71 -22.83 -5.01
CA HIS A 213 -22.29 -21.63 -5.57
C HIS A 213 -21.10 -20.79 -6.05
N ARG A 214 -20.82 -20.86 -7.35
CA ARG A 214 -19.82 -19.99 -8.00
C ARG A 214 -20.40 -18.59 -7.96
N PRO A 215 -19.91 -17.70 -7.10
CA PRO A 215 -20.36 -16.32 -7.20
C PRO A 215 -19.95 -15.84 -8.58
N SER A 216 -20.88 -15.38 -9.38
CA SER A 216 -20.60 -14.79 -10.68
C SER A 216 -20.02 -13.39 -10.46
N TYR A 217 -18.77 -13.32 -9.98
CA TYR A 217 -18.02 -12.08 -9.88
C TYR A 217 -17.54 -11.67 -11.28
N GLY A 218 -18.45 -11.04 -12.04
CA GLY A 218 -18.09 -10.38 -13.29
C GLY A 218 -17.94 -8.87 -13.05
N TRP A 219 -17.33 -8.15 -13.99
CA TRP A 219 -17.25 -6.69 -14.02
C TRP A 219 -18.58 -5.97 -13.73
N ARG A 220 -19.71 -6.60 -14.04
CA ARG A 220 -21.05 -6.10 -13.75
C ARG A 220 -21.29 -5.95 -12.24
N ARG A 221 -20.79 -6.88 -11.43
CA ARG A 221 -20.96 -6.83 -9.97
C ARG A 221 -20.16 -5.67 -9.37
N TYR A 222 -18.94 -5.45 -9.82
CA TYR A 222 -18.16 -4.27 -9.43
C TYR A 222 -18.84 -2.97 -9.83
N ALA A 223 -19.40 -2.91 -11.04
CA ALA A 223 -20.14 -1.75 -11.51
C ALA A 223 -21.42 -1.49 -10.69
N GLU A 224 -22.11 -2.54 -10.24
CA GLU A 224 -23.26 -2.43 -9.35
C GLU A 224 -22.88 -1.92 -7.98
N LEU A 225 -21.78 -2.43 -7.40
CA LEU A 225 -21.26 -1.96 -6.11
C LEU A 225 -20.82 -0.50 -6.17
N LEU A 226 -20.14 -0.09 -7.25
CA LEU A 226 -19.76 1.29 -7.47
C LEU A 226 -20.96 2.24 -7.64
N ARG A 227 -22.15 1.75 -7.96
CA ARG A 227 -23.39 2.56 -8.00
C ARG A 227 -24.04 2.72 -6.62
N ARG A 228 -23.61 1.94 -5.61
CA ARG A 228 -24.19 2.03 -4.26
C ARG A 228 -23.60 3.22 -3.50
N ALA A 229 -24.46 4.06 -2.95
CA ALA A 229 -24.05 5.29 -2.23
C ALA A 229 -23.08 5.05 -1.06
N HIS A 230 -23.19 3.91 -0.37
CA HIS A 230 -22.36 3.57 0.79
C HIS A 230 -20.87 3.41 0.46
N VAL A 231 -20.54 2.90 -0.73
CA VAL A 231 -19.14 2.76 -1.19
C VAL A 231 -18.48 4.13 -1.29
N TRP A 232 -19.23 5.14 -1.76
CA TRP A 232 -18.72 6.51 -1.93
C TRP A 232 -18.62 7.29 -0.63
N LEU A 233 -19.07 6.73 0.49
CA LEU A 233 -18.92 7.36 1.78
C LEU A 233 -17.45 7.29 2.27
N LEU A 234 -16.79 6.13 2.11
CA LEU A 234 -15.40 5.93 2.51
C LEU A 234 -14.41 6.26 1.39
N ALA A 235 -14.77 6.00 0.13
CA ALA A 235 -13.90 6.11 -1.04
C ALA A 235 -13.16 7.46 -1.12
N PRO A 236 -13.78 8.64 -0.97
CA PRO A 236 -13.09 9.91 -1.07
C PRO A 236 -12.01 10.10 0.02
N THR A 237 -12.31 9.72 1.26
CA THR A 237 -11.32 9.76 2.36
C THR A 237 -10.16 8.82 2.07
N TRP A 238 -10.45 7.61 1.61
CA TRP A 238 -9.45 6.60 1.32
C TRP A 238 -8.57 6.98 0.12
N ILE A 239 -9.16 7.52 -0.95
CA ILE A 239 -8.41 8.03 -2.10
C ILE A 239 -7.51 9.20 -1.68
N ALA A 240 -7.99 10.15 -0.89
CA ALA A 240 -7.21 11.31 -0.46
C ALA A 240 -6.02 10.91 0.44
N LEU A 241 -6.21 9.98 1.38
CA LEU A 241 -5.14 9.45 2.22
C LEU A 241 -4.10 8.69 1.39
N ASN A 242 -4.55 7.86 0.43
CA ASN A 242 -3.65 7.16 -0.45
C ASN A 242 -2.97 8.08 -1.48
N ALA A 243 -3.58 9.21 -1.85
CA ALA A 243 -2.92 10.21 -2.66
C ALA A 243 -1.78 10.90 -1.90
N ALA A 244 -1.99 11.26 -0.63
CA ALA A 244 -0.92 11.75 0.22
C ALA A 244 0.22 10.73 0.36
N LEU A 245 -0.11 9.44 0.56
CA LEU A 245 0.87 8.37 0.63
C LEU A 245 1.60 8.17 -0.70
N GLY A 246 0.88 8.14 -1.83
CA GLY A 246 1.44 7.98 -3.18
C GLY A 246 2.41 9.07 -3.56
N LEU A 247 2.12 10.30 -3.15
CA LEU A 247 2.99 11.44 -3.31
C LEU A 247 4.33 11.22 -2.58
N TYR A 248 4.28 10.81 -1.32
CA TYR A 248 5.48 10.53 -0.53
C TYR A 248 6.27 9.35 -1.08
N THR A 249 5.63 8.24 -1.35
CA THR A 249 6.29 7.01 -1.79
C THR A 249 6.93 7.15 -3.17
N SER A 250 6.37 8.01 -4.03
CA SER A 250 6.93 8.24 -5.36
C SER A 250 8.12 9.18 -5.35
N GLN A 251 8.09 10.27 -4.56
CA GLN A 251 9.01 11.38 -4.72
C GLN A 251 10.09 11.48 -3.64
N THR A 252 9.77 11.13 -2.37
CA THR A 252 10.68 11.40 -1.25
C THR A 252 12.06 10.80 -1.46
N LEU A 253 12.12 9.52 -1.80
CA LEU A 253 13.40 8.83 -1.98
C LEU A 253 14.23 9.46 -3.10
N PHE A 254 13.58 9.78 -4.23
CA PHE A 254 14.25 10.40 -5.36
C PHE A 254 14.79 11.79 -5.03
N GLN A 255 13.99 12.64 -4.38
CA GLN A 255 14.42 13.99 -4.00
C GLN A 255 15.62 13.97 -3.04
N LEU A 256 15.70 12.99 -2.13
CA LEU A 256 16.81 12.86 -1.19
C LEU A 256 18.13 12.47 -1.86
N VAL A 257 18.08 11.60 -2.90
CA VAL A 257 19.29 11.00 -3.49
C VAL A 257 19.72 11.59 -4.81
N ARG A 258 18.85 12.33 -5.51
CA ARG A 258 19.16 12.96 -6.81
C ARG A 258 20.38 13.89 -6.72
N THR A 259 20.93 14.26 -7.86
CA THR A 259 21.96 15.29 -7.91
C THR A 259 21.42 16.60 -7.32
N PRO A 260 22.16 17.29 -6.43
CA PRO A 260 21.75 18.58 -5.90
C PRO A 260 21.48 19.60 -7.02
N ASP A 261 20.37 20.33 -6.89
CA ASP A 261 19.95 21.34 -7.85
C ASP A 261 20.14 22.73 -7.24
N SER A 262 20.96 23.56 -7.89
CA SER A 262 21.28 24.91 -7.41
C SER A 262 20.07 25.84 -7.28
N ARG A 263 18.96 25.54 -7.97
CA ARG A 263 17.69 26.27 -7.85
C ARG A 263 17.05 26.14 -6.48
N PHE A 264 17.41 25.09 -5.75
CA PHE A 264 16.84 24.71 -4.44
C PHE A 264 17.93 24.54 -3.38
N ALA A 265 19.00 25.35 -3.46
CA ALA A 265 20.15 25.28 -2.57
C ALA A 265 19.81 25.56 -1.08
N ASP A 266 18.67 26.21 -0.84
CA ASP A 266 18.12 26.48 0.49
C ASP A 266 17.42 25.28 1.12
N GLN A 267 17.15 24.21 0.33
CA GLN A 267 16.48 22.99 0.76
C GLN A 267 17.50 21.88 1.05
N MET A 268 17.76 21.62 2.33
CA MET A 268 18.78 20.62 2.73
C MET A 268 18.39 19.16 2.44
N LEU A 269 17.12 18.89 2.16
CA LEU A 269 16.61 17.56 1.82
C LEU A 269 16.56 17.31 0.30
N VAL A 270 17.13 18.22 -0.52
CA VAL A 270 17.16 18.10 -1.96
C VAL A 270 18.55 17.65 -2.43
N GLY A 271 18.66 16.36 -2.70
CA GLY A 271 19.83 15.78 -3.34
C GLY A 271 21.04 15.55 -2.43
N GLY A 272 21.96 14.73 -2.93
CA GLY A 272 23.25 14.51 -2.31
C GLY A 272 23.25 13.65 -1.03
N ILE A 273 22.10 13.18 -0.57
CA ILE A 273 22.01 12.30 0.61
C ILE A 273 22.38 10.88 0.17
N SER A 274 23.36 10.28 0.87
CA SER A 274 23.83 8.95 0.51
C SER A 274 22.71 7.90 0.70
N PRO A 275 22.63 6.87 -0.18
CA PRO A 275 21.66 5.78 -0.06
C PRO A 275 21.66 5.10 1.30
N LEU A 276 22.84 4.98 1.94
CA LEU A 276 22.97 4.40 3.27
C LEU A 276 22.29 5.24 4.35
N LEU A 277 22.47 6.56 4.31
CA LEU A 277 21.84 7.48 5.28
C LEU A 277 20.32 7.51 5.11
N VAL A 278 19.86 7.50 3.86
CA VAL A 278 18.43 7.41 3.53
C VAL A 278 17.83 6.11 4.06
N ALA A 279 18.50 4.97 3.85
CA ALA A 279 18.06 3.68 4.37
C ALA A 279 18.00 3.66 5.91
N ALA A 280 19.00 4.27 6.59
CA ALA A 280 18.99 4.42 8.05
C ALA A 280 17.77 5.24 8.50
N GLY A 281 17.45 6.35 7.81
CA GLY A 281 16.27 7.16 8.08
C GLY A 281 14.97 6.37 7.92
N PHE A 282 14.84 5.58 6.83
CA PHE A 282 13.69 4.70 6.63
C PHE A 282 13.60 3.59 7.68
N ALA A 283 14.72 3.02 8.12
CA ALA A 283 14.75 2.01 9.19
C ALA A 283 14.26 2.59 10.52
N VAL A 284 14.76 3.76 10.93
CA VAL A 284 14.30 4.46 12.13
C VAL A 284 12.84 4.85 12.03
N GLY A 285 12.44 5.45 10.90
CA GLY A 285 11.04 5.78 10.61
C GLY A 285 10.14 4.55 10.65
N GLY A 286 10.60 3.42 10.11
CA GLY A 286 9.90 2.14 10.18
C GLY A 286 9.64 1.68 11.61
N VAL A 287 10.64 1.74 12.47
CA VAL A 287 10.49 1.38 13.91
C VAL A 287 9.45 2.28 14.58
N ILE A 288 9.49 3.60 14.35
CA ILE A 288 8.52 4.55 14.90
C ILE A 288 7.12 4.26 14.36
N PHE A 289 7.00 4.01 13.06
CA PHE A 289 5.73 3.69 12.41
C PHE A 289 5.11 2.40 12.96
N PHE A 290 5.89 1.33 13.11
CA PHE A 290 5.41 0.06 13.68
C PHE A 290 5.04 0.20 15.16
N ALA A 291 5.79 0.98 15.94
CA ALA A 291 5.41 1.31 17.32
C ALA A 291 4.07 2.06 17.36
N GLY A 292 3.85 2.99 16.43
CA GLY A 292 2.57 3.69 16.25
C GLY A 292 1.44 2.73 15.89
N LEU A 293 1.64 1.84 14.90
CA LEU A 293 0.65 0.82 14.51
C LEU A 293 0.22 -0.04 15.70
N TRP A 294 1.18 -0.50 16.48
CA TRP A 294 0.91 -1.33 17.67
C TRP A 294 0.12 -0.56 18.72
N TYR A 295 0.52 0.68 19.03
CA TYR A 295 -0.16 1.52 20.01
C TYR A 295 -1.61 1.83 19.60
N TRP A 296 -1.80 2.33 18.37
CA TRP A 296 -3.13 2.72 17.89
C TRP A 296 -4.05 1.52 17.66
N GLY A 297 -3.52 0.36 17.27
CA GLY A 297 -4.28 -0.88 17.15
C GLY A 297 -4.92 -1.30 18.48
N GLY A 298 -4.25 -1.04 19.62
CA GLY A 298 -4.81 -1.28 20.96
C GLY A 298 -5.95 -0.34 21.35
N ARG A 299 -6.03 0.84 20.72
CA ARG A 299 -7.01 1.90 21.05
C ARG A 299 -8.35 1.78 20.30
N PHE A 300 -8.52 0.81 19.41
CA PHE A 300 -9.79 0.61 18.68
C PHE A 300 -11.00 0.29 19.56
N LYS A 301 -10.78 -0.18 20.78
CA LYS A 301 -11.83 -0.42 21.77
C LYS A 301 -12.29 0.84 22.51
N GLU A 302 -11.42 1.86 22.57
CA GLU A 302 -11.62 3.08 23.36
C GLU A 302 -12.01 4.27 22.49
N LEU A 303 -11.49 4.31 21.25
CA LEU A 303 -11.64 5.43 20.35
C LEU A 303 -12.33 5.00 19.05
N ARG A 304 -13.18 5.87 18.55
CA ARG A 304 -13.81 5.71 17.23
C ARG A 304 -12.77 5.72 16.13
N ARG A 305 -12.98 4.93 15.11
CA ARG A 305 -12.04 4.79 13.97
C ARG A 305 -11.86 6.12 13.24
N THR A 306 -12.95 6.89 13.03
CA THR A 306 -12.87 8.22 12.42
C THR A 306 -12.10 9.21 13.27
N THR A 307 -12.11 9.08 14.61
CA THR A 307 -11.29 9.89 15.51
C THR A 307 -9.81 9.56 15.37
N ILE A 308 -9.46 8.28 15.24
CA ILE A 308 -8.06 7.86 15.02
C ILE A 308 -7.58 8.34 13.66
N ILE A 309 -8.42 8.27 12.61
CA ILE A 309 -8.09 8.82 11.27
C ILE A 309 -7.85 10.34 11.38
N PHE A 310 -8.69 11.06 12.11
CA PHE A 310 -8.50 12.50 12.34
C PHE A 310 -7.17 12.79 13.03
N TYR A 311 -6.83 12.06 14.10
CA TYR A 311 -5.51 12.20 14.75
C TYR A 311 -4.37 11.88 13.80
N GLY A 312 -4.54 10.85 12.95
CA GLY A 312 -3.58 10.52 11.91
C GLY A 312 -3.34 11.67 10.92
N ILE A 313 -4.40 12.37 10.50
CA ILE A 313 -4.29 13.56 9.63
C ILE A 313 -3.54 14.69 10.36
N VAL A 314 -3.85 14.94 11.63
CA VAL A 314 -3.13 15.94 12.46
C VAL A 314 -1.67 15.52 12.62
N GLY A 315 -1.39 14.25 12.91
CA GLY A 315 -0.03 13.72 12.98
C GLY A 315 0.73 13.90 11.68
N GLY A 316 0.06 13.64 10.55
CA GLY A 316 0.61 13.89 9.21
C GLY A 316 0.94 15.38 8.99
N ALA A 317 0.08 16.29 9.42
CA ALA A 317 0.35 17.72 9.34
C ALA A 317 1.56 18.13 10.21
N VAL A 318 1.67 17.61 11.44
CA VAL A 318 2.83 17.84 12.32
C VAL A 318 4.12 17.32 11.68
N LEU A 319 4.08 16.10 11.09
CA LEU A 319 5.21 15.52 10.38
C LEU A 319 5.66 16.45 9.23
N VAL A 320 4.71 16.89 8.40
CA VAL A 320 5.01 17.71 7.22
C VAL A 320 5.56 19.07 7.61
N VAL A 321 4.95 19.74 8.60
CA VAL A 321 5.44 21.04 9.09
C VAL A 321 6.85 20.90 9.68
N SER A 322 7.09 19.83 10.46
CA SER A 322 8.43 19.55 11.01
C SER A 322 9.46 19.27 9.93
N ALA A 323 9.06 18.55 8.85
CA ALA A 323 9.90 18.30 7.69
C ALA A 323 10.22 19.59 6.94
N LEU A 324 9.23 20.50 6.77
CA LEU A 324 9.42 21.80 6.12
C LEU A 324 10.42 22.64 6.90
N LEU A 325 10.26 22.75 8.22
CA LEU A 325 11.19 23.46 9.07
C LEU A 325 12.60 22.86 9.03
N LEU A 326 12.69 21.52 9.02
CA LEU A 326 13.98 20.83 8.91
C LEU A 326 14.62 21.09 7.54
N ASN A 327 13.85 21.12 6.46
CA ASN A 327 14.33 21.34 5.11
C ASN A 327 15.05 22.70 4.94
N HIS A 328 14.64 23.72 5.70
CA HIS A 328 15.22 25.06 5.72
C HIS A 328 16.11 25.34 6.94
N SER A 329 16.58 24.30 7.63
CA SER A 329 17.40 24.44 8.84
C SER A 329 18.92 24.30 8.57
N GLY A 330 19.35 24.42 7.31
CA GLY A 330 20.76 24.21 6.91
C GLY A 330 21.75 25.03 7.73
N ASP A 331 21.42 26.31 8.02
CA ASP A 331 22.27 27.24 8.76
C ASP A 331 22.16 27.11 10.29
N LEU A 332 21.22 26.27 10.78
CA LEU A 332 21.01 26.10 12.21
C LEU A 332 21.97 25.07 12.80
N PRO A 333 22.42 25.25 14.06
CA PRO A 333 23.20 24.25 14.76
C PRO A 333 22.37 22.96 14.96
N GLU A 334 23.05 21.82 15.05
CA GLU A 334 22.40 20.49 15.14
C GLU A 334 21.40 20.40 16.31
N VAL A 335 21.71 21.01 17.46
CA VAL A 335 20.83 21.04 18.63
C VAL A 335 19.51 21.73 18.34
N ALA A 336 19.51 22.76 17.51
CA ALA A 336 18.29 23.48 17.11
C ALA A 336 17.40 22.67 16.14
N ARG A 337 17.94 21.65 15.48
CA ARG A 337 17.20 20.72 14.61
C ARG A 337 16.50 19.59 15.40
N ALA A 338 16.92 19.34 16.65
CA ALA A 338 16.35 18.25 17.45
C ALA A 338 14.82 18.36 17.67
N PRO A 339 14.21 19.54 17.95
CA PRO A 339 12.76 19.66 18.04
C PRO A 339 12.03 19.29 16.75
N MET A 340 12.62 19.59 15.58
CA MET A 340 12.05 19.26 14.27
C MET A 340 12.09 17.75 14.03
N ALA A 341 13.20 17.10 14.36
CA ALA A 341 13.33 15.65 14.30
C ALA A 341 12.35 14.95 15.25
N LEU A 342 12.15 15.49 16.46
CA LEU A 342 11.16 14.98 17.39
C LEU A 342 9.72 15.16 16.87
N GLY A 343 9.43 16.30 16.25
CA GLY A 343 8.15 16.56 15.58
C GLY A 343 7.89 15.58 14.42
N LEU A 344 8.91 15.28 13.62
CA LEU A 344 8.84 14.23 12.58
C LEU A 344 8.49 12.87 13.19
N ALA A 345 9.19 12.46 14.25
CA ALA A 345 8.97 11.18 14.91
C ALA A 345 7.58 11.09 15.53
N ALA A 346 7.16 12.13 16.26
CA ALA A 346 5.83 12.22 16.90
C ALA A 346 4.71 12.23 15.84
N GLY A 347 4.88 13.02 14.77
CA GLY A 347 3.93 13.08 13.67
C GLY A 347 3.76 11.74 12.98
N LEU A 348 4.87 11.04 12.70
CA LEU A 348 4.87 9.72 12.08
C LEU A 348 4.20 8.65 12.97
N PHE A 349 4.49 8.69 14.27
CA PHE A 349 3.87 7.79 15.26
C PHE A 349 2.35 7.95 15.30
N VAL A 350 1.86 9.19 15.27
CA VAL A 350 0.41 9.47 15.29
C VAL A 350 -0.23 9.13 13.94
N LEU A 351 0.42 9.49 12.84
CA LEU A 351 -0.04 9.16 11.47
C LEU A 351 -0.24 7.66 11.25
N ALA A 352 0.62 6.83 11.85
CA ALA A 352 0.57 5.38 11.71
C ALA A 352 -0.79 4.76 12.08
N GLY A 353 -1.58 5.42 12.94
CA GLY A 353 -2.92 4.95 13.32
C GLY A 353 -3.98 5.06 12.22
N ALA A 354 -3.80 5.93 11.24
CA ALA A 354 -4.82 6.21 10.22
C ALA A 354 -5.13 4.99 9.34
N THR A 355 -4.10 4.26 8.89
CA THR A 355 -4.26 3.10 7.99
C THR A 355 -5.06 1.96 8.63
N PRO A 356 -4.68 1.44 9.81
CA PRO A 356 -5.45 0.35 10.43
C PRO A 356 -6.86 0.80 10.86
N ALA A 357 -7.05 2.08 11.20
CA ALA A 357 -8.38 2.60 11.50
C ALA A 357 -9.28 2.63 10.25
N ALA A 358 -8.75 3.05 9.09
CA ALA A 358 -9.48 3.05 7.83
C ALA A 358 -9.81 1.62 7.37
N LEU A 359 -8.86 0.68 7.50
CA LEU A 359 -9.09 -0.75 7.22
C LEU A 359 -10.15 -1.35 8.12
N GLY A 360 -10.09 -1.03 9.42
CA GLY A 360 -11.08 -1.48 10.38
C GLY A 360 -12.48 -0.95 10.05
N LEU A 361 -12.60 0.32 9.68
CA LEU A 361 -13.86 0.92 9.27
C LEU A 361 -14.43 0.25 8.00
N LEU A 362 -13.56 -0.08 7.03
CA LEU A 362 -13.97 -0.81 5.84
C LEU A 362 -14.46 -2.23 6.17
N ALA A 363 -13.78 -2.91 7.11
CA ALA A 363 -14.19 -4.23 7.58
C ALA A 363 -15.58 -4.15 8.23
N ASP A 364 -15.81 -3.17 9.12
CA ASP A 364 -17.11 -2.95 9.76
C ASP A 364 -18.21 -2.67 8.73
N MET A 365 -17.93 -1.84 7.72
CA MET A 365 -18.87 -1.59 6.60
C MET A 365 -19.14 -2.84 5.78
N SER A 366 -18.14 -3.73 5.60
CA SER A 366 -18.31 -4.97 4.84
C SER A 366 -19.18 -6.00 5.58
N GLU A 367 -19.30 -5.92 6.89
CA GLU A 367 -20.18 -6.76 7.69
C GLU A 367 -21.66 -6.51 7.41
N ALA A 368 -22.01 -5.27 7.04
CA ALA A 368 -23.37 -4.92 6.61
C ALA A 368 -23.77 -5.56 5.25
N PHE A 369 -22.80 -6.13 4.50
CA PHE A 369 -23.02 -6.75 3.19
C PHE A 369 -22.34 -8.12 3.09
N PRO A 370 -22.85 -9.15 3.78
CA PRO A 370 -22.19 -10.46 3.89
C PRO A 370 -21.89 -11.12 2.55
N ASP A 371 -22.79 -10.96 1.56
CA ASP A 371 -22.68 -11.57 0.23
C ASP A 371 -21.68 -10.83 -0.68
N ASP A 372 -21.33 -9.57 -0.37
CA ASP A 372 -20.50 -8.70 -1.18
C ASP A 372 -19.13 -8.38 -0.52
N ARG A 373 -18.81 -9.00 0.64
CA ARG A 373 -17.57 -8.72 1.39
C ARG A 373 -16.31 -8.77 0.54
N GLY A 374 -16.16 -9.81 -0.28
CA GLY A 374 -14.99 -9.96 -1.13
C GLY A 374 -14.89 -8.88 -2.21
N ALA A 375 -16.03 -8.48 -2.76
CA ALA A 375 -16.07 -7.42 -3.77
C ALA A 375 -15.81 -6.04 -3.16
N ILE A 376 -16.30 -5.75 -1.94
CA ILE A 376 -16.02 -4.51 -1.21
C ILE A 376 -14.54 -4.43 -0.85
N MET A 377 -13.93 -5.53 -0.40
CA MET A 377 -12.48 -5.59 -0.16
C MET A 377 -11.67 -5.43 -1.46
N GLY A 378 -12.19 -5.88 -2.60
CA GLY A 378 -11.59 -5.61 -3.91
C GLY A 378 -11.63 -4.14 -4.30
N LEU A 379 -12.72 -3.42 -4.01
CA LEU A 379 -12.83 -1.97 -4.25
C LEU A 379 -11.83 -1.17 -3.41
N TYR A 380 -11.48 -1.64 -2.23
CA TYR A 380 -10.43 -1.06 -1.43
C TYR A 380 -9.10 -0.94 -2.20
N SER A 381 -8.66 -2.01 -2.87
CA SER A 381 -7.44 -2.00 -3.69
C SER A 381 -7.57 -1.06 -4.90
N VAL A 382 -8.76 -0.97 -5.50
CA VAL A 382 -9.03 -0.03 -6.61
C VAL A 382 -8.86 1.42 -6.15
N PHE A 383 -9.47 1.80 -5.03
CA PHE A 383 -9.35 3.17 -4.51
C PHE A 383 -7.96 3.48 -3.99
N LEU A 384 -7.26 2.48 -3.43
CA LEU A 384 -5.85 2.60 -3.07
C LEU A 384 -5.01 2.93 -4.30
N ALA A 385 -5.10 2.14 -5.36
CA ALA A 385 -4.33 2.35 -6.59
C ALA A 385 -4.65 3.70 -7.25
N LEU A 386 -5.93 4.10 -7.30
CA LEU A 386 -6.33 5.42 -7.79
C LEU A 386 -5.69 6.55 -6.98
N GLY A 387 -5.72 6.46 -5.65
CA GLY A 387 -5.07 7.41 -4.77
C GLY A 387 -3.57 7.49 -5.03
N GLN A 388 -2.89 6.34 -5.09
CA GLN A 388 -1.44 6.26 -5.36
C GLN A 388 -1.07 6.89 -6.71
N ILE A 389 -1.83 6.62 -7.77
CA ILE A 389 -1.62 7.22 -9.09
C ILE A 389 -1.79 8.75 -9.04
N MET A 390 -2.90 9.21 -8.45
CA MET A 390 -3.17 10.65 -8.30
C MET A 390 -2.06 11.33 -7.49
N GLY A 391 -1.68 10.73 -6.37
CA GLY A 391 -0.62 11.23 -5.50
C GLY A 391 0.73 11.29 -6.20
N ALA A 392 1.09 10.26 -6.97
CA ALA A 392 2.32 10.24 -7.73
C ALA A 392 2.39 11.41 -8.73
N PHE A 393 1.32 11.66 -9.50
CA PHE A 393 1.30 12.78 -10.44
C PHE A 393 1.30 14.14 -9.75
N VAL A 394 0.49 14.33 -8.70
CA VAL A 394 0.50 15.57 -7.91
C VAL A 394 1.89 15.81 -7.32
N GLY A 395 2.51 14.76 -6.77
CA GLY A 395 3.86 14.81 -6.23
C GLY A 395 4.92 15.14 -7.26
N GLY A 396 4.82 14.56 -8.47
CA GLY A 396 5.74 14.84 -9.56
C GLY A 396 5.69 16.28 -10.02
N VAL A 397 4.48 16.81 -10.24
CA VAL A 397 4.30 18.22 -10.63
C VAL A 397 4.78 19.15 -9.50
N ALA A 398 4.42 18.87 -8.26
CA ALA A 398 4.84 19.68 -7.11
C ALA A 398 6.37 19.65 -6.92
N ALA A 399 6.99 18.49 -7.07
CA ALA A 399 8.43 18.32 -6.96
C ALA A 399 9.21 18.95 -8.13
N GLU A 400 8.62 18.97 -9.34
CA GLU A 400 9.22 19.67 -10.50
C GLU A 400 9.29 21.18 -10.25
N LEU A 401 8.23 21.75 -9.62
CA LEU A 401 8.12 23.20 -9.41
C LEU A 401 8.91 23.67 -8.18
N TRP A 402 8.85 22.93 -7.07
CA TRP A 402 9.37 23.37 -5.76
C TRP A 402 10.17 22.29 -5.03
N ALA A 403 10.64 21.26 -5.70
CA ALA A 403 11.42 20.16 -5.15
C ALA A 403 10.78 19.54 -3.88
N PHE A 404 11.51 19.44 -2.78
CA PHE A 404 10.99 18.80 -1.57
C PHE A 404 9.85 19.61 -0.92
N ASP A 405 9.93 20.93 -0.94
CA ASP A 405 8.85 21.81 -0.44
C ASP A 405 7.53 21.59 -1.19
N GLY A 406 7.62 21.38 -2.50
CA GLY A 406 6.43 21.04 -3.29
C GLY A 406 5.73 19.79 -2.79
N ILE A 407 6.48 18.76 -2.47
CA ILE A 407 5.97 17.50 -1.88
C ILE A 407 5.27 17.80 -0.56
N LEU A 408 5.92 18.55 0.32
CA LEU A 408 5.42 18.87 1.66
C LEU A 408 4.13 19.70 1.58
N MET A 409 4.12 20.75 0.78
CA MET A 409 2.96 21.61 0.60
C MET A 409 1.77 20.87 -0.03
N ALA A 410 2.01 20.09 -1.09
CA ALA A 410 0.96 19.29 -1.71
C ALA A 410 0.37 18.26 -0.73
N THR A 411 1.21 17.69 0.15
CA THR A 411 0.72 16.78 1.20
C THR A 411 -0.19 17.50 2.19
N LEU A 412 0.17 18.70 2.66
CA LEU A 412 -0.71 19.49 3.54
C LEU A 412 -2.07 19.76 2.88
N VAL A 413 -2.07 20.10 1.59
CA VAL A 413 -3.31 20.32 0.84
C VAL A 413 -4.14 19.03 0.78
N LEU A 414 -3.54 17.89 0.47
CA LEU A 414 -4.25 16.60 0.41
C LEU A 414 -4.79 16.19 1.79
N LEU A 415 -4.03 16.39 2.86
CA LEU A 415 -4.48 16.13 4.23
C LEU A 415 -5.66 17.04 4.62
N ALA A 416 -5.59 18.33 4.26
CA ALA A 416 -6.69 19.26 4.48
C ALA A 416 -7.95 18.87 3.69
N LEU A 417 -7.79 18.48 2.43
CA LEU A 417 -8.89 17.99 1.61
C LEU A 417 -9.51 16.70 2.17
N ALA A 418 -8.72 15.82 2.78
CA ALA A 418 -9.20 14.59 3.41
C ALA A 418 -10.11 14.85 4.62
N LEU A 419 -10.03 16.01 5.26
CA LEU A 419 -10.91 16.40 6.38
C LEU A 419 -12.37 16.55 5.96
N LEU A 420 -12.64 16.98 4.72
CA LEU A 420 -14.00 17.19 4.21
C LEU A 420 -14.80 15.87 4.15
N PRO A 421 -14.35 14.84 3.43
CA PRO A 421 -15.05 13.57 3.41
C PRO A 421 -15.01 12.86 4.78
N LEU A 422 -13.95 13.04 5.58
CA LEU A 422 -13.89 12.50 6.94
C LEU A 422 -14.97 13.10 7.86
N ALA A 423 -15.25 14.40 7.75
CA ALA A 423 -16.32 15.02 8.50
C ALA A 423 -17.71 14.44 8.15
N ASN A 424 -17.91 14.12 6.87
CA ASN A 424 -19.12 13.43 6.43
C ASN A 424 -19.18 11.99 6.98
N LEU A 425 -18.11 11.24 6.84
CA LEU A 425 -17.99 9.87 7.33
C LEU A 425 -18.27 9.80 8.85
N ARG A 426 -17.75 10.74 9.62
CA ARG A 426 -17.96 10.83 11.07
C ARG A 426 -19.44 11.02 11.44
N ARG A 427 -20.22 11.75 10.63
CA ARG A 427 -21.68 11.91 10.85
C ARG A 427 -22.45 10.59 10.69
N PHE A 428 -21.99 9.72 9.81
CA PHE A 428 -22.60 8.40 9.62
C PHE A 428 -22.21 7.41 10.71
N GLU A 429 -20.95 7.39 11.15
CA GLU A 429 -20.50 6.58 12.29
C GLU A 429 -21.32 6.87 13.56
N PHE A 430 -21.64 8.13 13.83
CA PHE A 430 -22.51 8.52 14.94
C PHE A 430 -23.93 7.93 14.85
N ARG A 431 -24.46 7.72 13.66
CA ARG A 431 -25.79 7.11 13.49
C ARG A 431 -25.78 5.60 13.76
N PHE A 432 -24.68 4.90 13.46
CA PHE A 432 -24.52 3.48 13.74
C PHE A 432 -24.33 3.21 15.25
N GLU A 433 -23.62 4.07 15.97
CA GLU A 433 -23.40 3.90 17.41
C GLU A 433 -24.57 4.37 18.27
N ALA A 434 -25.39 5.27 17.80
CA ALA A 434 -26.58 5.76 18.51
C ALA A 434 -27.73 4.76 18.53
N SER A 435 -27.58 3.58 17.90
CA SER A 435 -28.54 2.47 18.02
C SER A 435 -28.19 1.67 19.28
N PRO A 436 -28.90 1.81 20.41
CA PRO A 436 -28.69 0.92 21.55
C PRO A 436 -29.04 -0.52 21.14
N ALA A 437 -28.48 -1.50 21.82
CA ALA A 437 -28.67 -2.93 21.58
C ALA A 437 -30.14 -3.46 21.62
N ALA A 438 -31.09 -2.56 21.58
CA ALA A 438 -32.55 -2.78 21.45
C ALA A 438 -33.16 -1.77 20.44
N GLY A 439 -32.37 -1.19 19.54
CA GLY A 439 -32.88 -0.32 18.49
C GLY A 439 -33.43 -1.13 17.31
N PRO A 440 -34.33 -0.56 16.52
CA PRO A 440 -34.97 -1.23 15.42
C PRO A 440 -33.93 -1.73 14.42
N GLU A 441 -34.08 -2.98 14.00
CA GLU A 441 -33.23 -3.59 12.97
C GLU A 441 -33.38 -2.81 11.69
N VAL A 442 -32.29 -2.17 11.26
CA VAL A 442 -32.28 -1.35 10.03
C VAL A 442 -32.09 -2.30 8.85
N ALA A 443 -33.14 -2.70 8.19
CA ALA A 443 -33.08 -3.42 6.94
C ALA A 443 -32.92 -2.43 5.79
N ILE A 444 -31.87 -2.60 4.98
CA ILE A 444 -31.68 -1.84 3.75
C ILE A 444 -32.32 -2.64 2.61
N THR A 445 -33.32 -2.07 1.97
CA THR A 445 -33.97 -2.70 0.82
C THR A 445 -33.01 -2.78 -0.39
N PRO A 446 -33.25 -3.68 -1.34
CA PRO A 446 -32.48 -3.74 -2.58
C PRO A 446 -32.49 -2.44 -3.41
N SER A 447 -33.46 -1.55 -3.16
CA SER A 447 -33.54 -0.20 -3.77
C SER A 447 -32.66 0.83 -3.08
N GLY A 448 -32.06 0.50 -1.92
CA GLY A 448 -31.22 1.44 -1.16
C GLY A 448 -31.97 2.26 -0.12
N ASP A 449 -33.27 2.00 0.06
CA ASP A 449 -34.08 2.66 1.09
C ASP A 449 -33.81 2.03 2.46
N VAL A 450 -33.70 2.87 3.48
CA VAL A 450 -33.50 2.45 4.87
C VAL A 450 -34.88 2.21 5.48
N LEU A 451 -35.23 0.93 5.69
CA LEU A 451 -36.40 0.53 6.47
C LEU A 451 -35.99 0.34 7.93
N VAL A 452 -36.56 1.14 8.80
CA VAL A 452 -36.47 0.95 10.25
C VAL A 452 -37.51 -0.11 10.64
N VAL A 453 -37.06 -1.32 10.91
CA VAL A 453 -37.93 -2.39 11.45
C VAL A 453 -38.04 -2.22 12.95
N GLU A 454 -39.10 -1.58 13.41
CA GLU A 454 -39.41 -1.56 14.84
C GLU A 454 -39.79 -3.00 15.29
N HIS A 455 -38.95 -3.60 16.11
CA HIS A 455 -39.32 -4.88 16.75
C HIS A 455 -40.49 -4.61 17.69
N LEU A 456 -41.68 -5.04 17.31
CA LEU A 456 -42.84 -5.18 18.17
C LEU A 456 -42.62 -6.41 19.11
N ALA A 457 -41.54 -6.39 19.88
CA ALA A 457 -41.34 -7.33 21.00
C ALA A 457 -42.03 -6.74 22.23
N GLY A 458 -43.26 -7.13 22.50
CA GLY A 458 -43.92 -6.76 23.76
C GLY A 458 -45.43 -6.62 23.70
N ARG A 459 -46.15 -7.48 22.98
CA ARG A 459 -47.61 -7.50 23.06
C ARG A 459 -48.25 -8.85 23.32
N ASP A 460 -47.49 -9.86 23.66
CA ASP A 460 -48.03 -11.21 23.89
C ASP A 460 -48.21 -11.57 25.38
N ASP A 461 -47.94 -10.69 26.33
CA ASP A 461 -48.11 -10.99 27.77
C ASP A 461 -49.41 -10.47 28.40
N GLU A 462 -50.28 -9.77 27.69
CA GLU A 462 -51.59 -9.32 28.25
C GLU A 462 -52.79 -10.23 27.87
N ALA A 463 -52.63 -11.33 27.14
CA ALA A 463 -53.70 -12.20 26.72
C ALA A 463 -53.80 -13.54 27.50
N ARG A 464 -53.05 -13.71 28.61
CA ARG A 464 -53.16 -14.88 29.51
C ARG A 464 -53.36 -14.47 30.96
N GLY A 465 -54.40 -13.74 31.24
CA GLY A 465 -54.79 -13.38 32.59
C GLY A 465 -56.24 -12.91 32.63
N GLY A 466 -57.16 -13.79 32.32
CA GLY A 466 -58.60 -13.55 32.42
C GLY A 466 -59.37 -14.87 32.38
#